data_dff82286af43d106c4f554bb3bc3c76c
#
_entry.id   dff82286af43d106c4f554bb3bc3c76c
#
_cell.length_a   1.000
_cell.length_b   1.000
_cell.length_c   1.000
_cell.angle_alpha   90.00
_cell.angle_beta   90.00
_cell.angle_gamma   90.00
#
_symmetry.space_group_name_H-M   'P 1'
#
loop_
_entity.id
_entity.type
_entity.pdbx_description
1 polymer ?
#
loop_
_entity_poly.entity_id
_entity_poly.type
_entity_poly.pdbx_seq_one_letter_code
_entity_poly.pdbx_strand_id
1 'polypeptide(L)'
;MATMPSLGDRLLQSCGLVGPVLFTTAWIGASRRQPGYSLANEHISGLAAPDARVPGMMTAGFWALGLGTIGFAASLERRLGDGGPGPALLGASGIAICAAGLLRRDRMSNWPMPGEPVERQSWVNDAHDLASVGGHICATAGLLALAARLRIEPGLQDMALPAAGAAIASSGVMSYFARDVVRPGNGIVQRIGITIPLAFTTRLAWRLLREGRAGRRAEAGHRPS
;
A
#
# COMPACT_ATOMS: atom_id res chain seq x y z
N MET A 1 -14.42 -2.63 -29.17
CA MET A 1 -13.07 -2.01 -29.26
C MET A 1 -12.80 -1.35 -27.92
N ALA A 2 -11.73 -1.74 -27.20
CA ALA A 2 -11.34 -1.05 -25.98
C ALA A 2 -10.83 0.35 -26.34
N THR A 3 -11.44 1.38 -25.75
CA THR A 3 -11.01 2.77 -25.94
C THR A 3 -9.60 2.95 -25.37
N MET A 4 -8.77 3.70 -26.10
CA MET A 4 -7.41 4.01 -25.63
C MET A 4 -7.45 4.80 -24.32
N PRO A 5 -6.61 4.44 -23.33
CA PRO A 5 -6.56 5.18 -22.08
C PRO A 5 -6.11 6.62 -22.33
N SER A 6 -6.88 7.56 -21.79
CA SER A 6 -6.55 9.00 -21.81
C SER A 6 -5.26 9.28 -21.03
N LEU A 7 -4.72 10.50 -21.16
CA LEU A 7 -3.60 10.95 -20.35
C LEU A 7 -3.95 10.87 -18.83
N GLY A 8 -5.18 11.26 -18.48
CA GLY A 8 -5.68 11.19 -17.11
C GLY A 8 -5.70 9.76 -16.57
N ASP A 9 -6.16 8.78 -17.36
CA ASP A 9 -6.16 7.36 -16.94
C ASP A 9 -4.73 6.84 -16.71
N ARG A 10 -3.79 7.26 -17.54
CA ARG A 10 -2.39 6.86 -17.37
C ARG A 10 -1.73 7.47 -16.14
N LEU A 11 -2.06 8.72 -15.82
CA LEU A 11 -1.61 9.36 -14.58
C LEU A 11 -2.16 8.59 -13.38
N LEU A 12 -3.44 8.26 -13.36
CA LEU A 12 -4.05 7.47 -12.31
C LEU A 12 -3.46 6.05 -12.22
N GLN A 13 -3.21 5.38 -13.35
CA GLN A 13 -2.53 4.08 -13.38
C GLN A 13 -1.11 4.16 -12.79
N SER A 14 -0.37 5.25 -13.09
CA SER A 14 0.99 5.42 -12.56
C SER A 14 1.02 5.59 -11.04
N CYS A 15 -0.08 6.02 -10.41
CA CYS A 15 -0.19 6.12 -8.96
C CYS A 15 0.05 4.80 -8.24
N GLY A 16 -0.36 3.66 -8.87
CA GLY A 16 -0.09 2.31 -8.34
C GLY A 16 1.40 1.88 -8.38
N LEU A 17 2.24 2.63 -9.07
CA LEU A 17 3.70 2.48 -9.08
C LEU A 17 4.38 3.50 -8.17
N VAL A 18 4.03 4.76 -8.35
CA VAL A 18 4.70 5.89 -7.70
C VAL A 18 4.47 5.87 -6.18
N GLY A 19 3.24 5.61 -5.74
CA GLY A 19 2.92 5.53 -4.31
C GLY A 19 3.77 4.51 -3.55
N PRO A 20 3.77 3.22 -3.94
CA PRO A 20 4.62 2.19 -3.33
C PRO A 20 6.12 2.51 -3.36
N VAL A 21 6.63 3.06 -4.47
CA VAL A 21 8.05 3.42 -4.60
C VAL A 21 8.40 4.54 -3.62
N LEU A 22 7.62 5.61 -3.56
CA LEU A 22 7.87 6.74 -2.64
C LEU A 22 7.77 6.30 -1.17
N PHE A 23 6.78 5.48 -0.81
CA PHE A 23 6.66 4.92 0.53
C PHE A 23 7.89 4.08 0.90
N THR A 24 8.30 3.19 0.01
CA THR A 24 9.47 2.32 0.24
C THR A 24 10.74 3.16 0.38
N THR A 25 10.94 4.15 -0.47
CA THR A 25 12.08 5.08 -0.39
C THR A 25 12.05 5.88 0.92
N ALA A 26 10.87 6.32 1.35
CA ALA A 26 10.71 7.08 2.59
C ALA A 26 11.12 6.27 3.82
N TRP A 27 10.59 5.05 4.00
CA TRP A 27 10.96 4.26 5.17
C TRP A 27 12.42 3.77 5.14
N ILE A 28 12.98 3.44 3.98
CA ILE A 28 14.41 3.11 3.86
C ILE A 28 15.27 4.33 4.20
N GLY A 29 14.91 5.50 3.68
CA GLY A 29 15.64 6.75 3.93
C GLY A 29 15.54 7.20 5.40
N ALA A 30 14.37 7.07 6.02
CA ALA A 30 14.16 7.39 7.42
C ALA A 30 14.90 6.42 8.35
N SER A 31 14.82 5.11 8.09
CA SER A 31 15.49 4.10 8.91
C SER A 31 17.02 4.26 8.93
N ARG A 32 17.63 4.62 7.80
CA ARG A 32 19.07 4.88 7.71
C ARG A 32 19.52 6.11 8.49
N ARG A 33 18.61 7.03 8.76
CA ARG A 33 18.87 8.28 9.50
C ARG A 33 18.52 8.17 10.98
N GLN A 34 17.81 7.11 11.38
CA GLN A 34 17.35 6.92 12.75
C GLN A 34 18.39 6.12 13.55
N PRO A 35 19.12 6.72 14.50
CA PRO A 35 20.05 5.99 15.36
C PRO A 35 19.36 4.89 16.16
N GLY A 36 20.00 3.73 16.26
CA GLY A 36 19.48 2.59 17.03
C GLY A 36 18.27 1.87 16.42
N TYR A 37 17.77 2.30 15.27
CA TYR A 37 16.61 1.67 14.63
C TYR A 37 16.95 0.30 14.06
N SER A 38 16.22 -0.70 14.50
CA SER A 38 16.36 -2.08 14.03
C SER A 38 15.30 -2.41 12.99
N LEU A 39 15.72 -2.61 11.73
CA LEU A 39 14.82 -3.08 10.67
C LEU A 39 14.14 -4.41 11.02
N ALA A 40 14.80 -5.23 11.82
CA ALA A 40 14.26 -6.52 12.23
C ALA A 40 13.14 -6.38 13.25
N ASN A 41 13.27 -5.45 14.19
CA ASN A 41 12.40 -5.40 15.35
C ASN A 41 11.40 -4.24 15.30
N GLU A 42 11.81 -3.07 14.79
CA GLU A 42 11.01 -1.86 14.85
C GLU A 42 10.00 -1.76 13.69
N HIS A 43 8.83 -1.19 14.01
CA HIS A 43 7.78 -0.98 13.02
C HIS A 43 8.09 0.21 12.10
N ILE A 44 7.64 0.12 10.85
CA ILE A 44 7.79 1.21 9.87
C ILE A 44 7.11 2.49 10.38
N SER A 45 5.94 2.37 11.01
CA SER A 45 5.15 3.50 11.49
C SER A 45 5.83 4.28 12.62
N GLY A 46 6.69 3.63 13.41
CA GLY A 46 7.50 4.31 14.42
C GLY A 46 8.39 5.41 13.83
N LEU A 47 8.82 5.28 12.58
CA LEU A 47 9.63 6.31 11.90
C LEU A 47 8.86 7.64 11.65
N ALA A 48 7.53 7.65 11.82
CA ALA A 48 6.70 8.86 11.78
C ALA A 48 6.40 9.44 13.16
N ALA A 49 6.82 8.78 14.25
CA ALA A 49 6.58 9.23 15.62
C ALA A 49 7.27 10.58 15.91
N PRO A 50 6.77 11.38 16.88
CA PRO A 50 7.34 12.69 17.20
C PRO A 50 8.81 12.67 17.61
N ASP A 51 9.25 11.59 18.27
CA ASP A 51 10.61 11.37 18.72
C ASP A 51 11.56 10.78 17.65
N ALA A 52 11.03 10.44 16.47
CA ALA A 52 11.86 10.02 15.34
C ALA A 52 12.71 11.19 14.79
N ARG A 53 13.89 10.88 14.26
CA ARG A 53 14.83 11.91 13.76
C ARG A 53 14.29 12.69 12.55
N VAL A 54 13.55 12.02 11.67
CA VAL A 54 13.01 12.63 10.43
C VAL A 54 11.56 12.21 10.20
N PRO A 55 10.65 12.50 11.14
CA PRO A 55 9.27 11.98 11.08
C PRO A 55 8.51 12.44 9.84
N GLY A 56 8.77 13.65 9.35
CA GLY A 56 8.15 14.20 8.15
C GLY A 56 8.42 13.39 6.89
N MET A 57 9.59 12.75 6.79
CA MET A 57 9.91 11.86 5.65
C MET A 57 8.97 10.65 5.61
N MET A 58 8.72 10.02 6.75
CA MET A 58 7.83 8.87 6.82
C MET A 58 6.36 9.27 6.67
N THR A 59 5.97 10.39 7.26
CA THR A 59 4.63 10.98 7.07
C THR A 59 4.36 11.23 5.58
N ALA A 60 5.30 11.85 4.87
CA ALA A 60 5.20 12.04 3.41
C ALA A 60 5.10 10.71 2.65
N GLY A 61 5.80 9.67 3.11
CA GLY A 61 5.70 8.32 2.58
C GLY A 61 4.29 7.72 2.71
N PHE A 62 3.66 7.87 3.89
CA PHE A 62 2.27 7.43 4.10
C PHE A 62 1.29 8.17 3.17
N TRP A 63 1.46 9.48 3.03
CA TRP A 63 0.61 10.27 2.13
C TRP A 63 0.82 9.88 0.66
N ALA A 64 2.06 9.67 0.24
CA ALA A 64 2.35 9.23 -1.11
C ALA A 64 1.71 7.87 -1.41
N LEU A 65 1.79 6.91 -0.46
CA LEU A 65 1.14 5.62 -0.61
C LEU A 65 -0.38 5.73 -0.60
N GLY A 66 -0.95 6.45 0.36
CA GLY A 66 -2.40 6.58 0.51
C GLY A 66 -3.04 7.26 -0.71
N LEU A 67 -2.53 8.43 -1.12
CA LEU A 67 -3.00 9.15 -2.31
C LEU A 67 -2.75 8.34 -3.59
N GLY A 68 -1.59 7.66 -3.67
CA GLY A 68 -1.28 6.76 -4.77
C GLY A 68 -2.27 5.60 -4.87
N THR A 69 -2.65 5.00 -3.74
CA THR A 69 -3.65 3.93 -3.69
C THR A 69 -5.05 4.43 -4.10
N ILE A 70 -5.46 5.61 -3.65
CA ILE A 70 -6.72 6.25 -4.05
C ILE A 70 -6.74 6.50 -5.57
N GLY A 71 -5.68 7.10 -6.11
CA GLY A 71 -5.56 7.37 -7.54
C GLY A 71 -5.59 6.09 -8.38
N PHE A 72 -4.89 5.05 -7.93
CA PHE A 72 -4.91 3.76 -8.61
C PHE A 72 -6.27 3.08 -8.53
N ALA A 73 -6.95 3.13 -7.37
CA ALA A 73 -8.32 2.64 -7.21
C ALA A 73 -9.28 3.32 -8.20
N ALA A 74 -9.18 4.64 -8.34
CA ALA A 74 -9.96 5.39 -9.34
C ALA A 74 -9.66 4.94 -10.78
N SER A 75 -8.41 4.59 -11.09
CA SER A 75 -8.07 4.04 -12.41
C SER A 75 -8.69 2.68 -12.67
N LEU A 76 -8.72 1.82 -11.64
CA LEU A 76 -9.36 0.50 -11.72
C LEU A 76 -10.87 0.61 -11.90
N GLU A 77 -11.51 1.52 -11.16
CA GLU A 77 -12.95 1.79 -11.32
C GLU A 77 -13.29 2.18 -12.76
N ARG A 78 -12.55 3.13 -13.34
CA ARG A 78 -12.74 3.54 -14.74
C ARG A 78 -12.47 2.43 -15.74
N ARG A 79 -11.48 1.56 -15.47
CA ARG A 79 -11.09 0.48 -16.40
C ARG A 79 -12.03 -0.71 -16.36
N LEU A 80 -12.56 -1.03 -15.19
CA LEU A 80 -13.37 -2.22 -14.95
C LEU A 80 -14.89 -1.94 -15.02
N GLY A 81 -15.29 -0.67 -15.08
CA GLY A 81 -16.70 -0.26 -15.00
C GLY A 81 -17.28 -0.70 -13.66
N ASP A 82 -18.48 -1.27 -13.64
CA ASP A 82 -19.11 -1.81 -12.41
C ASP A 82 -18.27 -2.95 -11.81
N GLY A 83 -17.00 -2.62 -11.47
CA GLY A 83 -15.96 -3.55 -11.03
C GLY A 83 -16.21 -4.19 -9.66
N GLY A 84 -17.39 -4.00 -9.09
CA GLY A 84 -17.72 -4.48 -7.76
C GLY A 84 -16.98 -3.72 -6.65
N PRO A 85 -16.92 -4.23 -5.41
CA PRO A 85 -16.38 -3.49 -4.26
C PRO A 85 -14.85 -3.36 -4.26
N GLY A 86 -14.12 -4.04 -5.16
CA GLY A 86 -12.66 -4.10 -5.14
C GLY A 86 -11.98 -2.72 -5.18
N PRO A 87 -12.23 -1.87 -6.20
CA PRO A 87 -11.65 -0.54 -6.27
C PRO A 87 -12.05 0.36 -5.11
N ALA A 88 -13.32 0.31 -4.68
CA ALA A 88 -13.81 1.12 -3.55
C ALA A 88 -13.09 0.75 -2.24
N LEU A 89 -12.89 -0.54 -1.96
CA LEU A 89 -12.16 -1.02 -0.79
C LEU A 89 -10.67 -0.63 -0.85
N LEU A 90 -10.04 -0.69 -2.03
CA LEU A 90 -8.68 -0.18 -2.20
C LEU A 90 -8.62 1.33 -1.95
N GLY A 91 -9.60 2.10 -2.42
CA GLY A 91 -9.70 3.53 -2.14
C GLY A 91 -9.84 3.81 -0.64
N ALA A 92 -10.69 3.07 0.05
CA ALA A 92 -10.86 3.15 1.51
C ALA A 92 -9.55 2.81 2.26
N SER A 93 -8.81 1.80 1.79
CA SER A 93 -7.46 1.51 2.30
C SER A 93 -6.53 2.71 2.14
N GLY A 94 -6.54 3.37 0.97
CA GLY A 94 -5.73 4.57 0.74
C GLY A 94 -6.07 5.72 1.70
N ILE A 95 -7.36 5.94 1.98
CA ILE A 95 -7.82 6.93 2.98
C ILE A 95 -7.28 6.57 4.37
N ALA A 96 -7.40 5.30 4.76
CA ALA A 96 -6.90 4.82 6.05
C ALA A 96 -5.38 4.96 6.19
N ILE A 97 -4.60 4.73 5.12
CA ILE A 97 -3.16 4.97 5.09
C ILE A 97 -2.83 6.46 5.27
N CYS A 98 -3.58 7.36 4.63
CA CYS A 98 -3.43 8.80 4.85
C CYS A 98 -3.74 9.18 6.31
N ALA A 99 -4.80 8.61 6.88
CA ALA A 99 -5.15 8.81 8.29
C ALA A 99 -4.04 8.32 9.22
N ALA A 100 -3.47 7.14 8.99
CA ALA A 100 -2.33 6.63 9.74
C ALA A 100 -1.09 7.54 9.66
N GLY A 101 -0.89 8.23 8.54
CA GLY A 101 0.16 9.24 8.39
C GLY A 101 -0.09 10.54 9.17
N LEU A 102 -1.35 10.88 9.44
CA LEU A 102 -1.75 12.03 10.28
C LEU A 102 -1.73 11.68 11.76
N LEU A 103 -2.29 10.53 12.11
CA LEU A 103 -2.40 9.99 13.46
C LEU A 103 -1.08 9.26 13.76
N ARG A 104 -0.07 9.98 14.22
CA ARG A 104 1.26 9.41 14.45
C ARG A 104 1.30 8.60 15.73
N ARG A 105 2.16 7.57 15.76
CA ARG A 105 2.44 6.82 16.99
C ARG A 105 3.10 7.72 18.01
N ASP A 106 2.93 7.38 19.30
CA ASP A 106 3.48 8.14 20.40
C ASP A 106 5.02 8.12 20.41
N ARG A 107 5.60 6.93 20.11
CA ARG A 107 7.05 6.69 20.16
C ARG A 107 7.56 5.95 18.92
N MET A 108 8.82 6.19 18.58
CA MET A 108 9.53 5.50 17.51
C MET A 108 9.72 4.01 17.82
N SER A 109 10.20 3.69 19.03
CA SER A 109 10.40 2.31 19.45
C SER A 109 9.12 1.67 19.98
N ASN A 110 8.95 0.40 19.65
CA ASN A 110 7.86 -0.42 20.21
C ASN A 110 8.25 -1.06 21.55
N TRP A 111 9.53 -0.95 21.94
CA TRP A 111 10.08 -1.58 23.13
C TRP A 111 10.08 -0.57 24.28
N PRO A 112 9.51 -0.93 25.45
CA PRO A 112 9.75 -0.13 26.64
C PRO A 112 11.25 -0.17 26.95
N MET A 113 11.82 0.99 27.26
CA MET A 113 13.19 1.03 27.75
C MET A 113 13.28 0.29 29.08
N PRO A 114 14.37 -0.45 29.37
CA PRO A 114 14.51 -1.13 30.63
C PRO A 114 14.34 -0.17 31.82
N GLY A 115 13.37 -0.46 32.70
CA GLY A 115 13.05 0.39 33.85
C GLY A 115 12.04 1.53 33.60
N GLU A 116 11.59 1.74 32.38
CA GLU A 116 10.49 2.68 32.12
C GLU A 116 9.13 2.03 32.45
N PRO A 117 8.22 2.78 33.13
CA PRO A 117 6.85 2.33 33.31
C PRO A 117 6.21 2.18 31.93
N VAL A 118 5.38 1.14 31.77
CA VAL A 118 4.54 0.99 30.57
C VAL A 118 3.50 2.11 30.58
N GLU A 119 3.81 3.22 29.92
CA GLU A 119 2.86 4.32 29.78
C GLU A 119 1.67 3.88 28.93
N ARG A 120 0.48 4.31 29.35
CA ARG A 120 -0.73 4.12 28.54
C ARG A 120 -0.57 4.85 27.21
N GLN A 121 -0.84 4.14 26.11
CA GLN A 121 -0.84 4.74 24.78
C GLN A 121 -1.89 5.86 24.70
N SER A 122 -1.58 6.90 23.91
CA SER A 122 -2.54 7.97 23.65
C SER A 122 -3.65 7.49 22.72
N TRP A 123 -4.80 8.17 22.78
CA TRP A 123 -5.88 7.92 21.83
C TRP A 123 -5.47 8.12 20.37
N VAL A 124 -4.46 8.96 20.11
CA VAL A 124 -3.89 9.18 18.76
C VAL A 124 -3.17 7.94 18.27
N ASN A 125 -2.40 7.28 19.16
CA ASN A 125 -1.75 6.01 18.84
C ASN A 125 -2.79 4.91 18.58
N ASP A 126 -3.84 4.81 19.41
CA ASP A 126 -4.92 3.83 19.22
C ASP A 126 -5.63 4.06 17.88
N ALA A 127 -5.89 5.32 17.53
CA ALA A 127 -6.49 5.69 16.25
C ALA A 127 -5.57 5.40 15.06
N HIS A 128 -4.24 5.58 15.22
CA HIS A 128 -3.25 5.16 14.21
C HIS A 128 -3.31 3.65 13.96
N ASP A 129 -3.34 2.87 15.04
CA ASP A 129 -3.37 1.41 14.94
C ASP A 129 -4.68 0.94 14.32
N LEU A 130 -5.81 1.53 14.69
CA LEU A 130 -7.13 1.27 14.07
C LEU A 130 -7.12 1.60 12.57
N ALA A 131 -6.59 2.76 12.18
CA ALA A 131 -6.47 3.15 10.78
C ALA A 131 -5.57 2.17 10.01
N SER A 132 -4.45 1.75 10.60
CA SER A 132 -3.52 0.81 9.98
C SER A 132 -4.14 -0.57 9.78
N VAL A 133 -4.80 -1.12 10.80
CA VAL A 133 -5.48 -2.42 10.74
C VAL A 133 -6.67 -2.35 9.79
N GLY A 134 -7.52 -1.34 9.91
CA GLY A 134 -8.67 -1.14 9.02
C GLY A 134 -8.26 -0.97 7.57
N GLY A 135 -7.20 -0.19 7.33
CA GLY A 135 -6.61 -0.01 6.00
C GLY A 135 -6.10 -1.33 5.41
N HIS A 136 -5.46 -2.17 6.23
CA HIS A 136 -4.99 -3.50 5.79
C HIS A 136 -6.16 -4.43 5.46
N ILE A 137 -7.20 -4.45 6.29
CA ILE A 137 -8.42 -5.24 6.03
C ILE A 137 -9.07 -4.79 4.72
N CYS A 138 -9.24 -3.48 4.52
CA CYS A 138 -9.78 -2.94 3.27
C CYS A 138 -8.92 -3.31 2.06
N ALA A 139 -7.59 -3.24 2.17
CA ALA A 139 -6.69 -3.61 1.09
C ALA A 139 -6.84 -5.09 0.71
N THR A 140 -6.80 -5.99 1.68
CA THR A 140 -6.87 -7.44 1.42
C THR A 140 -8.26 -7.88 0.94
N ALA A 141 -9.33 -7.35 1.53
CA ALA A 141 -10.68 -7.57 1.04
C ALA A 141 -10.87 -7.00 -0.39
N GLY A 142 -10.32 -5.82 -0.64
CA GLY A 142 -10.32 -5.21 -1.97
C GLY A 142 -9.59 -6.05 -3.00
N LEU A 143 -8.44 -6.64 -2.66
CA LEU A 143 -7.71 -7.54 -3.54
C LEU A 143 -8.45 -8.86 -3.81
N LEU A 144 -9.16 -9.41 -2.82
CA LEU A 144 -10.02 -10.61 -3.02
C LEU A 144 -11.19 -10.30 -3.96
N ALA A 145 -11.88 -9.19 -3.75
CA ALA A 145 -12.96 -8.76 -4.62
C ALA A 145 -12.44 -8.46 -6.04
N LEU A 146 -11.28 -7.82 -6.15
CA LEU A 146 -10.62 -7.56 -7.42
C LEU A 146 -10.23 -8.88 -8.11
N ALA A 147 -9.74 -9.88 -7.38
CA ALA A 147 -9.41 -11.19 -7.93
C ALA A 147 -10.63 -11.84 -8.61
N ALA A 148 -11.81 -11.76 -7.98
CA ALA A 148 -13.04 -12.28 -8.57
C ALA A 148 -13.39 -11.55 -9.89
N ARG A 149 -13.24 -10.23 -9.92
CA ARG A 149 -13.50 -9.40 -11.12
C ARG A 149 -12.50 -9.66 -12.24
N LEU A 150 -11.21 -9.78 -11.91
CA LEU A 150 -10.15 -10.03 -12.89
C LEU A 150 -10.27 -11.40 -13.59
N ARG A 151 -10.92 -12.40 -12.97
CA ARG A 151 -11.17 -13.71 -13.59
C ARG A 151 -11.98 -13.62 -14.89
N ILE A 152 -12.85 -12.64 -14.98
CA ILE A 152 -13.76 -12.45 -16.12
C ILE A 152 -13.34 -11.24 -17.00
N GLU A 153 -12.35 -10.46 -16.57
CA GLU A 153 -11.90 -9.30 -17.35
C GLU A 153 -10.95 -9.72 -18.47
N PRO A 154 -11.30 -9.47 -19.75
CA PRO A 154 -10.46 -9.82 -20.88
C PRO A 154 -9.05 -9.23 -20.77
N GLY A 155 -8.03 -10.08 -20.93
CA GLY A 155 -6.63 -9.70 -20.89
C GLY A 155 -6.03 -9.56 -19.48
N LEU A 156 -6.81 -9.73 -18.39
CA LEU A 156 -6.34 -9.64 -16.99
C LEU A 156 -6.58 -10.90 -16.17
N GLN A 157 -7.06 -11.99 -16.78
CA GLN A 157 -7.38 -13.24 -16.07
C GLN A 157 -6.17 -13.84 -15.36
N ASP A 158 -4.97 -13.69 -15.93
CA ASP A 158 -3.70 -14.13 -15.36
C ASP A 158 -3.31 -13.41 -14.07
N MET A 159 -3.96 -12.27 -13.79
CA MET A 159 -3.75 -11.48 -12.56
C MET A 159 -4.68 -11.90 -11.42
N ALA A 160 -5.70 -12.71 -11.66
CA ALA A 160 -6.70 -13.08 -10.65
C ALA A 160 -6.11 -13.91 -9.50
N LEU A 161 -5.40 -15.00 -9.81
CA LEU A 161 -4.73 -15.83 -8.78
C LEU A 161 -3.64 -15.05 -8.01
N PRO A 162 -2.76 -14.27 -8.67
CA PRO A 162 -1.84 -13.38 -7.95
C PRO A 162 -2.52 -12.39 -7.00
N ALA A 163 -3.69 -11.83 -7.36
CA ALA A 163 -4.46 -10.94 -6.49
C ALA A 163 -4.95 -11.66 -5.23
N ALA A 164 -5.59 -12.83 -5.40
CA ALA A 164 -6.08 -13.65 -4.29
C ALA A 164 -4.91 -14.12 -3.41
N GLY A 165 -3.83 -14.60 -4.02
CA GLY A 165 -2.63 -15.04 -3.32
C GLY A 165 -1.99 -13.92 -2.50
N ALA A 166 -1.90 -12.72 -3.04
CA ALA A 166 -1.37 -11.56 -2.33
C ALA A 166 -2.25 -11.19 -1.12
N ALA A 167 -3.58 -11.23 -1.26
CA ALA A 167 -4.50 -10.96 -0.16
C ALA A 167 -4.35 -12.00 0.96
N ILE A 168 -4.39 -13.29 0.62
CA ILE A 168 -4.32 -14.38 1.60
C ILE A 168 -2.96 -14.40 2.30
N ALA A 169 -1.88 -14.31 1.55
CA ALA A 169 -0.52 -14.32 2.11
C ALA A 169 -0.28 -13.13 3.03
N SER A 170 -0.68 -11.92 2.60
CA SER A 170 -0.54 -10.72 3.42
C SER A 170 -1.39 -10.81 4.69
N SER A 171 -2.65 -11.27 4.60
CA SER A 171 -3.51 -11.47 5.77
C SER A 171 -2.91 -12.48 6.76
N GLY A 172 -2.36 -13.59 6.27
CA GLY A 172 -1.69 -14.60 7.11
C GLY A 172 -0.48 -14.02 7.85
N VAL A 173 0.39 -13.31 7.12
CA VAL A 173 1.59 -12.67 7.70
C VAL A 173 1.19 -11.60 8.73
N MET A 174 0.20 -10.75 8.42
CA MET A 174 -0.22 -9.70 9.33
C MET A 174 -1.02 -10.24 10.53
N SER A 175 -1.74 -11.34 10.38
CA SER A 175 -2.35 -12.04 11.52
C SER A 175 -1.29 -12.63 12.46
N TYR A 176 -0.18 -13.14 11.92
CA TYR A 176 0.96 -13.58 12.73
C TYR A 176 1.62 -12.40 13.45
N PHE A 177 1.84 -11.28 12.75
CA PHE A 177 2.34 -10.03 13.33
C PHE A 177 1.49 -9.56 14.50
N ALA A 178 0.17 -9.57 14.36
CA ALA A 178 -0.77 -9.04 15.35
C ALA A 178 -0.87 -9.87 16.64
N ARG A 179 -0.35 -11.12 16.66
CA ARG A 179 -0.36 -11.97 17.88
C ARG A 179 0.54 -11.44 18.98
N ASP A 180 1.64 -10.80 18.61
CA ASP A 180 2.60 -10.24 19.55
C ASP A 180 3.41 -9.16 18.83
N VAL A 181 2.93 -7.93 18.89
CA VAL A 181 3.50 -6.79 18.15
C VAL A 181 4.89 -6.40 18.62
N VAL A 182 5.27 -6.77 19.84
CA VAL A 182 6.59 -6.49 20.42
C VAL A 182 7.59 -7.66 20.31
N ARG A 183 7.21 -8.71 19.59
CA ARG A 183 8.10 -9.88 19.39
C ARG A 183 9.36 -9.49 18.62
N PRO A 184 10.54 -10.03 18.99
CA PRO A 184 11.74 -9.94 18.17
C PRO A 184 11.50 -10.45 16.75
N GLY A 185 11.97 -9.69 15.75
CA GLY A 185 11.77 -10.02 14.33
C GLY A 185 10.47 -9.49 13.72
N ASN A 186 9.55 -8.93 14.51
CA ASN A 186 8.25 -8.47 13.99
C ASN A 186 8.35 -7.28 13.03
N GLY A 187 9.42 -6.51 13.08
CA GLY A 187 9.68 -5.49 12.07
C GLY A 187 9.83 -6.08 10.66
N ILE A 188 10.51 -7.25 10.53
CA ILE A 188 10.60 -7.96 9.25
C ILE A 188 9.23 -8.50 8.84
N VAL A 189 8.49 -9.11 9.76
CA VAL A 189 7.16 -9.67 9.50
C VAL A 189 6.22 -8.59 8.97
N GLN A 190 6.18 -7.41 9.62
CA GLN A 190 5.38 -6.28 9.16
C GLN A 190 5.76 -5.86 7.72
N ARG A 191 7.06 -5.75 7.43
CA ARG A 191 7.54 -5.36 6.09
C ARG A 191 7.14 -6.37 5.03
N ILE A 192 7.25 -7.66 5.31
CA ILE A 192 6.80 -8.71 4.38
C ILE A 192 5.30 -8.56 4.14
N GLY A 193 4.49 -8.47 5.21
CA GLY A 193 3.05 -8.35 5.10
C GLY A 193 2.59 -7.15 4.29
N ILE A 194 3.23 -6.00 4.45
CA ILE A 194 2.93 -4.78 3.69
C ILE A 194 3.43 -4.88 2.24
N THR A 195 4.61 -5.46 2.01
CA THR A 195 5.23 -5.50 0.67
C THR A 195 4.45 -6.40 -0.29
N ILE A 196 3.83 -7.49 0.18
CA ILE A 196 3.08 -8.42 -0.66
C ILE A 196 1.97 -7.70 -1.47
N PRO A 197 0.99 -7.00 -0.85
CA PRO A 197 -0.05 -6.30 -1.60
C PRO A 197 0.52 -5.14 -2.44
N LEU A 198 1.55 -4.45 -1.98
CA LEU A 198 2.20 -3.39 -2.75
C LEU A 198 2.86 -3.93 -4.03
N ALA A 199 3.55 -5.06 -3.95
CA ALA A 199 4.16 -5.71 -5.11
C ALA A 199 3.10 -6.13 -6.15
N PHE A 200 1.98 -6.70 -5.70
CA PHE A 200 0.86 -7.01 -6.59
C PHE A 200 0.28 -5.75 -7.25
N THR A 201 -0.02 -4.72 -6.46
CA THR A 201 -0.57 -3.45 -6.95
C THR A 201 0.35 -2.82 -8.00
N THR A 202 1.66 -2.79 -7.71
CA THR A 202 2.70 -2.30 -8.63
C THR A 202 2.74 -3.11 -9.93
N ARG A 203 2.66 -4.44 -9.84
CA ARG A 203 2.62 -5.32 -11.02
C ARG A 203 1.38 -5.06 -11.88
N LEU A 204 0.21 -4.94 -11.27
CA LEU A 204 -1.04 -4.66 -12.00
C LEU A 204 -0.99 -3.28 -12.67
N ALA A 205 -0.53 -2.25 -11.96
CA ALA A 205 -0.35 -0.90 -12.51
C ALA A 205 0.60 -0.90 -13.72
N TRP A 206 1.72 -1.61 -13.60
CA TRP A 206 2.67 -1.79 -14.70
C TRP A 206 2.04 -2.47 -15.92
N ARG A 207 1.25 -3.53 -15.71
CA ARG A 207 0.54 -4.23 -16.78
C ARG A 207 -0.38 -3.29 -17.54
N LEU A 208 -1.23 -2.53 -16.83
CA LEU A 208 -2.17 -1.58 -17.42
C LEU A 208 -1.46 -0.48 -18.23
N LEU A 209 -0.35 0.06 -17.72
CA LEU A 209 0.46 1.06 -18.41
C LEU A 209 1.10 0.52 -19.69
N ARG A 210 1.51 -0.76 -19.71
CA ARG A 210 2.08 -1.39 -20.91
C ARG A 210 1.03 -1.64 -22.00
N GLU A 211 -0.17 -2.08 -21.64
CA GLU A 211 -1.28 -2.25 -22.58
C GLU A 211 -1.61 -0.95 -23.30
N GLY A 212 -1.70 0.16 -22.58
CA GLY A 212 -1.93 1.48 -23.18
C GLY A 212 -0.81 1.99 -24.08
N ARG A 213 0.43 1.49 -23.94
CA ARG A 213 1.56 1.81 -24.84
C ARG A 213 1.50 0.99 -26.13
N ALA A 214 1.15 -0.29 -26.04
CA ALA A 214 1.08 -1.19 -27.19
C ALA A 214 -0.02 -0.74 -28.17
N GLY A 215 -1.19 -0.36 -27.67
CA GLY A 215 -2.27 0.18 -28.51
C GLY A 215 -1.85 1.40 -29.34
N ARG A 216 -1.15 2.37 -28.72
CA ARG A 216 -0.68 3.57 -29.46
C ARG A 216 0.35 3.27 -30.54
N ARG A 217 1.23 2.31 -30.34
CA ARG A 217 2.21 1.92 -31.38
C ARG A 217 1.53 1.30 -32.58
N ALA A 218 0.49 0.49 -32.36
CA ALA A 218 -0.31 -0.09 -33.43
C ALA A 218 -1.02 0.97 -34.27
N GLU A 219 -1.60 2.00 -33.63
CA GLU A 219 -2.29 3.10 -34.35
C GLU A 219 -1.31 4.02 -35.08
N ALA A 220 -0.15 4.31 -34.50
CA ALA A 220 0.86 5.14 -35.17
C ALA A 220 1.46 4.47 -36.41
N GLY A 221 1.55 3.14 -36.44
CA GLY A 221 2.01 2.36 -37.59
C GLY A 221 0.96 2.20 -38.71
N HIS A 222 -0.31 2.57 -38.45
CA HIS A 222 -1.41 2.44 -39.40
C HIS A 222 -1.83 3.77 -40.05
N ARG A 223 -1.14 4.88 -39.77
CA ARG A 223 -1.40 6.14 -40.48
C ARG A 223 -0.79 6.07 -41.90
N PRO A 224 -1.61 5.99 -42.97
CA PRO A 224 -1.09 6.08 -44.33
C PRO A 224 -0.47 7.46 -44.52
N SER A 225 0.70 7.48 -45.17
CA SER A 225 1.40 8.67 -45.64
C SER A 225 0.60 9.43 -46.70
#